data_68648b4f27d76b8a862b042abd716f11
#
_entry.id   68648b4f27d76b8a862b042abd716f11
#
_cell.length_a   1.000
_cell.length_b   1.000
_cell.length_c   1.000
_cell.angle_alpha   90.00
_cell.angle_beta   90.00
_cell.angle_gamma   90.00
#
_symmetry.space_group_name_H-M   'P 1'
#
loop_
_entity.id
_entity.type
_entity.pdbx_description
1 polymer ?
#
loop_
_entity_poly.entity_id
_entity_poly.type
_entity_poly.pdbx_seq_one_letter_code
_entity_poly.pdbx_strand_id
1 'polypeptide(L)'
;NWYGLLSTYTTKFGDYIDFYGGIDFRYYKGTHTNELSDLYGGKYFLDESREKVKAVNNALAGTPEYVKKKLQVGDVVYRDYDGYAMSEGVFAQAEYNKDKLSAFLAGSISNTGYWRYDRFYYDKQHAESETVNFIGYTVKGGANYNLNEYHNVFANVGYISRAPFFSGGAFLQSATSNATNPDAVNEKIFSFELGYGFRSPYFTANLNVYHTQWFDKTNAASVNIEDEKGNQVDRATINMQGVDATHQGIELDFVARPFRWLDINGMFSIGNWRWSSTPKGYFYNSLGQPLAYENGKFVEATGIMAPDHASVALDLDGVRVGGSAQTTASLGATAKISKALRVGFDCVFY
;
A
#
# COMPACT_ATOMS: atom_id res chain seq x y z
N ASN A 1 4.98 -17.49 6.51
CA ASN A 1 3.85 -18.14 7.17
C ASN A 1 2.77 -17.11 7.45
N TRP A 2 1.52 -17.52 7.26
CA TRP A 2 0.34 -16.68 7.50
C TRP A 2 -0.66 -17.47 8.34
N TYR A 3 -1.15 -16.88 9.41
CA TYR A 3 -2.19 -17.44 10.28
C TYR A 3 -3.26 -16.38 10.48
N GLY A 4 -4.54 -16.78 10.49
CA GLY A 4 -5.65 -15.88 10.71
C GLY A 4 -6.81 -16.57 11.40
N LEU A 5 -7.54 -15.80 12.18
CA LEU A 5 -8.80 -16.16 12.79
C LEU A 5 -9.80 -15.05 12.50
N LEU A 6 -10.88 -15.38 11.81
CA LEU A 6 -12.02 -14.52 11.61
C LEU A 6 -13.24 -15.17 12.24
N SER A 7 -13.88 -14.48 13.18
CA SER A 7 -15.13 -14.92 13.79
C SER A 7 -16.19 -13.87 13.54
N THR A 8 -17.36 -14.30 13.04
CA THR A 8 -18.48 -13.43 12.73
C THR A 8 -19.73 -13.92 13.43
N TYR A 9 -20.39 -13.02 14.13
CA TYR A 9 -21.73 -13.21 14.69
C TYR A 9 -22.73 -12.45 13.84
N THR A 10 -23.86 -13.09 13.53
CA THR A 10 -24.92 -12.52 12.72
C THR A 10 -26.24 -12.63 13.47
N THR A 11 -27.03 -11.57 13.49
CA THR A 11 -28.37 -11.57 14.08
C THR A 11 -29.29 -10.58 13.35
N LYS A 12 -30.59 -10.68 13.62
CA LYS A 12 -31.60 -9.75 13.12
C LYS A 12 -32.25 -8.99 14.26
N PHE A 13 -32.47 -7.71 14.06
CA PHE A 13 -33.25 -6.87 14.96
C PHE A 13 -34.56 -6.48 14.27
N GLY A 14 -35.64 -7.12 14.67
CA GLY A 14 -36.93 -7.04 13.98
C GLY A 14 -36.89 -7.60 12.56
N ASP A 15 -37.72 -7.05 11.68
CA ASP A 15 -37.87 -7.56 10.29
C ASP A 15 -36.97 -6.86 9.29
N TYR A 16 -36.30 -5.76 9.67
CA TYR A 16 -35.66 -4.85 8.71
C TYR A 16 -34.17 -4.63 8.92
N ILE A 17 -33.62 -5.08 10.06
CA ILE A 17 -32.20 -4.82 10.38
C ILE A 17 -31.45 -6.14 10.52
N ASP A 18 -30.47 -6.34 9.65
CA ASP A 18 -29.46 -7.38 9.76
C ASP A 18 -28.21 -6.80 10.44
N PHE A 19 -27.68 -7.48 11.43
CA PHE A 19 -26.47 -7.07 12.15
C PHE A 19 -25.38 -8.14 12.01
N TYR A 20 -24.18 -7.67 11.77
CA TYR A 20 -22.96 -8.46 11.67
C TYR A 20 -21.93 -7.85 12.62
N GLY A 21 -21.23 -8.66 13.39
CA GLY A 21 -20.15 -8.21 14.23
C GLY A 21 -19.14 -9.31 14.45
N GLY A 22 -17.89 -8.94 14.69
CA GLY A 22 -16.89 -9.99 14.85
C GLY A 22 -15.52 -9.48 15.23
N ILE A 23 -14.59 -10.43 15.29
CA ILE A 23 -13.18 -10.24 15.56
C ILE A 23 -12.35 -10.74 14.39
N ASP A 24 -11.25 -10.05 14.11
CA ASP A 24 -10.24 -10.43 13.11
C ASP A 24 -8.87 -10.44 13.79
N PHE A 25 -8.16 -11.55 13.67
CA PHE A 25 -6.78 -11.70 14.10
C PHE A 25 -5.95 -12.24 12.94
N ARG A 26 -4.79 -11.62 12.70
CA ARG A 26 -3.85 -12.04 11.66
C ARG A 26 -2.43 -11.94 12.17
N TYR A 27 -1.67 -12.98 11.90
CA TYR A 27 -0.24 -13.03 12.15
C TYR A 27 0.50 -13.42 10.88
N TYR A 28 1.48 -12.65 10.53
CA TYR A 28 2.34 -12.88 9.37
C TYR A 28 3.80 -12.94 9.79
N LYS A 29 4.53 -13.90 9.26
CA LYS A 29 5.98 -13.97 9.29
C LYS A 29 6.50 -14.20 7.88
N GLY A 30 7.30 -13.27 7.36
CA GLY A 30 8.03 -13.39 6.09
C GLY A 30 9.53 -13.50 6.34
N THR A 31 10.18 -14.51 5.79
CA THR A 31 11.64 -14.63 5.79
C THR A 31 12.17 -14.07 4.49
N HIS A 32 13.13 -13.16 4.59
CA HIS A 32 13.74 -12.46 3.48
C HIS A 32 15.23 -12.74 3.46
N THR A 33 15.67 -13.57 2.50
CA THR A 33 17.08 -13.92 2.29
C THR A 33 17.50 -13.60 0.87
N ASN A 34 18.75 -13.21 0.69
CA ASN A 34 19.41 -13.24 -0.61
C ASN A 34 20.51 -14.30 -0.56
N GLU A 35 20.54 -15.18 -1.52
CA GLU A 35 21.55 -16.23 -1.65
C GLU A 35 22.37 -16.03 -2.91
N LEU A 36 23.65 -16.29 -2.83
CA LEU A 36 24.55 -16.22 -3.97
C LEU A 36 24.24 -17.37 -4.93
N SER A 37 23.76 -17.05 -6.13
CA SER A 37 23.31 -18.06 -7.09
C SER A 37 24.39 -18.52 -8.06
N ASP A 38 25.38 -17.67 -8.39
CA ASP A 38 26.45 -17.99 -9.32
C ASP A 38 27.69 -17.12 -9.04
N LEU A 39 28.88 -17.65 -9.31
CA LEU A 39 30.16 -16.96 -9.21
C LEU A 39 30.76 -16.58 -10.58
N TYR A 40 30.06 -16.88 -11.67
CA TYR A 40 30.52 -16.61 -13.05
C TYR A 40 31.96 -17.05 -13.34
N GLY A 41 32.35 -18.23 -12.81
CA GLY A 41 33.70 -18.76 -12.92
C GLY A 41 34.71 -18.24 -11.91
N GLY A 42 34.30 -17.35 -11.01
CA GLY A 42 35.10 -16.91 -9.88
C GLY A 42 35.26 -18.00 -8.79
N LYS A 43 36.28 -17.86 -7.97
CA LYS A 43 36.54 -18.82 -6.86
C LYS A 43 35.69 -18.53 -5.62
N TYR A 44 35.31 -17.30 -5.40
CA TYR A 44 34.48 -16.80 -4.29
C TYR A 44 33.99 -15.38 -4.58
N PHE A 45 32.94 -14.99 -3.92
CA PHE A 45 32.50 -13.58 -3.83
C PHE A 45 33.03 -12.97 -2.53
N LEU A 46 33.69 -11.81 -2.60
CA LEU A 46 34.14 -11.09 -1.42
C LEU A 46 33.01 -10.18 -0.94
N ASP A 47 32.37 -10.53 0.17
CA ASP A 47 31.35 -9.71 0.81
C ASP A 47 31.99 -8.76 1.84
N GLU A 48 31.84 -7.46 1.61
CA GLU A 48 32.26 -6.38 2.50
C GLU A 48 31.08 -5.52 2.98
N SER A 49 29.84 -6.00 2.79
CA SER A 49 28.61 -5.26 3.12
C SER A 49 28.45 -4.92 4.60
N ARG A 50 29.22 -5.59 5.48
CA ARG A 50 29.22 -5.38 6.93
C ARG A 50 30.22 -4.35 7.41
N GLU A 51 30.99 -3.73 6.51
CA GLU A 51 32.07 -2.78 6.87
C GLU A 51 31.57 -1.60 7.71
N LYS A 52 30.36 -1.12 7.43
CA LYS A 52 29.76 0.03 8.12
C LYS A 52 28.94 -0.32 9.35
N VAL A 53 28.79 -1.60 9.68
CA VAL A 53 28.06 -2.02 10.88
C VAL A 53 28.81 -1.55 12.12
N LYS A 54 28.08 -0.95 13.08
CA LYS A 54 28.65 -0.40 14.31
C LYS A 54 28.53 -1.42 15.46
N ALA A 55 29.41 -1.28 16.45
CA ALA A 55 29.44 -2.13 17.64
C ALA A 55 28.11 -2.15 18.43
N VAL A 56 27.32 -1.08 18.33
CA VAL A 56 25.96 -1.01 18.92
C VAL A 56 24.98 -2.01 18.28
N ASN A 57 25.24 -2.44 17.06
CA ASN A 57 24.39 -3.42 16.36
C ASN A 57 24.96 -4.84 16.42
N ASN A 58 26.29 -4.95 16.48
CA ASN A 58 26.96 -6.25 16.48
C ASN A 58 28.32 -6.14 17.17
N ALA A 59 28.54 -6.94 18.20
CA ALA A 59 29.78 -6.94 18.97
C ALA A 59 31.03 -7.31 18.13
N LEU A 60 30.85 -7.99 16.97
CA LEU A 60 31.94 -8.33 16.05
C LEU A 60 32.23 -7.24 15.02
N ALA A 61 31.48 -6.12 15.04
CA ALA A 61 31.68 -5.02 14.11
C ALA A 61 33.14 -4.54 14.09
N GLY A 62 33.66 -4.32 12.87
CA GLY A 62 35.05 -3.89 12.66
C GLY A 62 36.11 -5.01 12.73
N THR A 63 35.77 -6.26 13.16
CA THR A 63 36.71 -7.38 13.08
C THR A 63 36.88 -7.83 11.63
N PRO A 64 38.10 -8.21 11.18
CA PRO A 64 38.34 -8.63 9.81
C PRO A 64 37.45 -9.80 9.37
N GLU A 65 37.19 -10.75 10.26
CA GLU A 65 36.38 -11.96 10.00
C GLU A 65 34.90 -11.65 9.85
N TYR A 66 34.43 -10.57 10.44
CA TYR A 66 33.04 -10.11 10.31
C TYR A 66 32.86 -9.24 9.07
N VAL A 67 33.81 -8.32 8.81
CA VAL A 67 33.73 -7.34 7.72
C VAL A 67 33.96 -7.98 6.35
N LYS A 68 34.92 -8.91 6.24
CA LYS A 68 35.34 -9.52 4.97
C LYS A 68 35.08 -11.01 4.97
N LYS A 69 34.10 -11.43 4.19
CA LYS A 69 33.73 -12.84 4.03
C LYS A 69 33.90 -13.29 2.60
N LYS A 70 34.52 -14.47 2.41
CA LYS A 70 34.55 -15.16 1.14
C LYS A 70 33.36 -16.10 1.06
N LEU A 71 32.40 -15.78 0.19
CA LEU A 71 31.16 -16.51 0.02
C LEU A 71 31.21 -17.44 -1.18
N GLN A 72 30.52 -18.56 -1.09
CA GLN A 72 30.30 -19.54 -2.15
C GLN A 72 28.85 -19.51 -2.62
N VAL A 73 28.56 -20.20 -3.73
CA VAL A 73 27.18 -20.41 -4.18
C VAL A 73 26.36 -21.08 -3.06
N GLY A 74 25.19 -20.54 -2.77
CA GLY A 74 24.31 -20.94 -1.69
C GLY A 74 24.50 -20.18 -0.37
N ASP A 75 25.61 -19.41 -0.23
CA ASP A 75 25.80 -18.58 0.95
C ASP A 75 24.88 -17.34 0.92
N VAL A 76 24.45 -16.93 2.11
CA VAL A 76 23.61 -15.73 2.28
C VAL A 76 24.43 -14.46 2.10
N VAL A 77 23.91 -13.51 1.32
CA VAL A 77 24.54 -12.23 1.02
C VAL A 77 23.55 -11.06 1.17
N TYR A 78 23.96 -9.97 1.79
CA TYR A 78 23.25 -8.68 1.95
C TYR A 78 21.95 -8.69 2.74
N ARG A 79 21.28 -9.83 2.92
CA ARG A 79 19.97 -9.89 3.55
C ARG A 79 19.67 -11.24 4.15
N ASP A 80 19.36 -11.26 5.45
CA ASP A 80 18.77 -12.40 6.15
C ASP A 80 17.97 -11.88 7.35
N TYR A 81 16.67 -11.60 7.14
CA TYR A 81 15.81 -11.19 8.23
C TYR A 81 14.40 -11.80 8.13
N ASP A 82 13.74 -11.89 9.25
CA ASP A 82 12.31 -12.13 9.34
C ASP A 82 11.57 -10.81 9.58
N GLY A 83 10.55 -10.55 8.78
CA GLY A 83 9.59 -9.49 9.01
C GLY A 83 8.30 -10.03 9.58
N TYR A 84 7.78 -9.38 10.60
CA TYR A 84 6.56 -9.80 11.30
C TYR A 84 5.50 -8.70 11.23
N ALA A 85 4.25 -9.12 11.03
CA ALA A 85 3.09 -8.28 11.17
C ALA A 85 2.01 -9.02 11.95
N MET A 86 1.45 -8.37 12.96
CA MET A 86 0.32 -8.86 13.72
C MET A 86 -0.78 -7.82 13.67
N SER A 87 -1.99 -8.24 13.32
CA SER A 87 -3.16 -7.37 13.30
C SER A 87 -4.28 -8.02 14.08
N GLU A 88 -4.91 -7.23 14.94
CA GLU A 88 -6.04 -7.64 15.77
C GLU A 88 -7.09 -6.55 15.76
N GLY A 89 -8.36 -6.90 15.57
CA GLY A 89 -9.41 -5.92 15.44
C GLY A 89 -10.79 -6.47 15.69
N VAL A 90 -11.71 -5.52 15.81
CA VAL A 90 -13.14 -5.78 15.90
C VAL A 90 -13.88 -4.98 14.85
N PHE A 91 -15.00 -5.50 14.38
CA PHE A 91 -15.84 -4.83 13.41
C PHE A 91 -17.33 -5.05 13.70
N ALA A 92 -18.14 -4.12 13.25
CA ALA A 92 -19.59 -4.24 13.28
C ALA A 92 -20.21 -3.57 12.05
N GLN A 93 -21.34 -4.14 11.58
CA GLN A 93 -22.13 -3.60 10.49
C GLN A 93 -23.62 -3.83 10.77
N ALA A 94 -24.42 -2.83 10.49
CA ALA A 94 -25.86 -2.93 10.46
C ALA A 94 -26.38 -2.60 9.06
N GLU A 95 -27.30 -3.41 8.56
CA GLU A 95 -27.97 -3.21 7.28
C GLU A 95 -29.48 -3.07 7.53
N TYR A 96 -30.04 -2.01 6.99
CA TYR A 96 -31.46 -1.74 7.01
C TYR A 96 -32.04 -1.95 5.62
N ASN A 97 -33.10 -2.80 5.53
CA ASN A 97 -33.80 -3.08 4.29
C ASN A 97 -35.29 -3.01 4.51
N LYS A 98 -35.93 -1.99 3.95
CA LYS A 98 -37.39 -1.87 3.98
C LYS A 98 -37.90 -1.17 2.72
N ASP A 99 -38.88 -1.77 2.08
CA ASP A 99 -39.56 -1.27 0.88
C ASP A 99 -38.57 -0.84 -0.22
N LYS A 100 -38.45 0.46 -0.41
CA LYS A 100 -37.60 1.07 -1.44
C LYS A 100 -36.21 1.45 -0.94
N LEU A 101 -35.98 1.41 0.37
CA LEU A 101 -34.74 1.88 1.00
C LEU A 101 -33.91 0.71 1.50
N SER A 102 -32.67 0.66 1.07
CA SER A 102 -31.61 -0.15 1.68
C SER A 102 -30.50 0.80 2.17
N ALA A 103 -30.00 0.60 3.38
CA ALA A 103 -28.93 1.40 3.94
C ALA A 103 -28.02 0.52 4.80
N PHE A 104 -26.76 0.92 4.93
CA PHE A 104 -25.83 0.27 5.85
C PHE A 104 -24.96 1.27 6.59
N LEU A 105 -24.50 0.87 7.77
CA LEU A 105 -23.46 1.51 8.53
C LEU A 105 -22.48 0.45 9.03
N ALA A 106 -21.20 0.63 8.77
CA ALA A 106 -20.14 -0.29 9.18
C ALA A 106 -19.00 0.48 9.87
N GLY A 107 -18.39 -0.15 10.86
CA GLY A 107 -17.22 0.36 11.55
C GLY A 107 -16.29 -0.74 11.98
N SER A 108 -15.00 -0.42 12.07
CA SER A 108 -13.97 -1.29 12.64
C SER A 108 -12.90 -0.50 13.34
N ILE A 109 -12.24 -1.13 14.29
CA ILE A 109 -11.01 -0.65 14.91
C ILE A 109 -10.04 -1.81 15.01
N SER A 110 -8.75 -1.55 14.72
CA SER A 110 -7.71 -2.57 14.77
C SER A 110 -6.39 -2.00 15.25
N ASN A 111 -5.56 -2.83 15.85
CA ASN A 111 -4.15 -2.56 16.06
C ASN A 111 -3.32 -3.38 15.07
N THR A 112 -2.31 -2.76 14.46
CA THR A 112 -1.33 -3.47 13.63
C THR A 112 0.06 -3.22 14.20
N GLY A 113 0.70 -4.29 14.66
CA GLY A 113 2.06 -4.30 15.18
C GLY A 113 3.04 -4.86 14.15
N TYR A 114 4.19 -4.20 14.01
CA TYR A 114 5.28 -4.62 13.15
C TYR A 114 6.56 -4.75 13.96
N TRP A 115 7.34 -5.82 13.71
CA TRP A 115 8.70 -5.98 14.21
C TRP A 115 9.54 -6.78 13.22
N ARG A 116 10.87 -6.73 13.42
CA ARG A 116 11.86 -7.35 12.55
C ARG A 116 12.89 -8.09 13.37
N TYR A 117 13.38 -9.21 12.86
CA TYR A 117 14.49 -9.95 13.43
C TYR A 117 15.55 -10.17 12.34
N ASP A 118 16.68 -9.48 12.45
CA ASP A 118 17.76 -9.51 11.47
C ASP A 118 18.93 -10.35 11.94
N ARG A 119 19.35 -11.32 11.15
CA ARG A 119 20.46 -12.24 11.43
C ARG A 119 21.73 -11.90 10.67
N PHE A 120 21.66 -10.98 9.72
CA PHE A 120 22.78 -10.69 8.85
C PHE A 120 23.68 -9.58 9.36
N TYR A 121 23.12 -8.47 9.83
CA TYR A 121 23.85 -7.29 10.29
C TYR A 121 23.92 -7.17 11.81
N TYR A 122 23.03 -7.85 12.53
CA TYR A 122 22.90 -7.75 13.98
C TYR A 122 23.38 -9.04 14.65
N ASP A 123 23.95 -8.94 15.84
CA ASP A 123 24.17 -10.11 16.70
C ASP A 123 22.85 -10.51 17.40
N LYS A 124 22.88 -11.68 18.05
CA LYS A 124 21.68 -12.25 18.68
C LYS A 124 21.01 -11.33 19.72
N GLN A 125 21.78 -10.46 20.37
CA GLN A 125 21.25 -9.55 21.40
C GLN A 125 20.55 -8.35 20.81
N HIS A 126 20.92 -7.94 19.58
CA HIS A 126 20.42 -6.76 18.91
C HIS A 126 19.57 -7.09 17.66
N ALA A 127 19.36 -8.38 17.38
CA ALA A 127 18.69 -8.85 16.15
C ALA A 127 17.22 -8.44 16.09
N GLU A 128 16.53 -8.34 17.23
CA GLU A 128 15.12 -7.98 17.30
C GLU A 128 14.94 -6.45 17.38
N SER A 129 14.10 -5.92 16.51
CA SER A 129 13.73 -4.51 16.53
C SER A 129 12.71 -4.20 17.63
N GLU A 130 12.49 -2.93 17.89
CA GLU A 130 11.28 -2.49 18.59
C GLU A 130 10.04 -2.92 17.80
N THR A 131 8.94 -3.18 18.56
CA THR A 131 7.62 -3.35 17.98
C THR A 131 6.93 -1.99 17.84
N VAL A 132 6.56 -1.61 16.62
CA VAL A 132 5.78 -0.39 16.36
C VAL A 132 4.33 -0.75 16.13
N ASN A 133 3.41 -0.01 16.77
CA ASN A 133 1.98 -0.27 16.74
C ASN A 133 1.21 0.90 16.14
N PHE A 134 0.21 0.59 15.31
CA PHE A 134 -0.64 1.55 14.62
C PHE A 134 -2.11 1.20 14.85
N ILE A 135 -2.86 2.11 15.46
CA ILE A 135 -4.31 1.96 15.60
C ILE A 135 -4.98 2.43 14.32
N GLY A 136 -5.61 1.49 13.62
CA GLY A 136 -6.41 1.75 12.44
C GLY A 136 -7.91 1.73 12.76
N TYR A 137 -8.70 2.43 11.95
CA TYR A 137 -10.15 2.38 12.06
C TYR A 137 -10.81 2.65 10.71
N THR A 138 -12.04 2.15 10.57
CA THR A 138 -12.86 2.37 9.38
C THR A 138 -14.27 2.75 9.82
N VAL A 139 -14.85 3.75 9.16
CA VAL A 139 -16.27 4.06 9.23
C VAL A 139 -16.79 4.19 7.81
N LYS A 140 -17.85 3.43 7.47
CA LYS A 140 -18.49 3.45 6.16
C LYS A 140 -19.99 3.46 6.32
N GLY A 141 -20.67 4.18 5.46
CA GLY A 141 -22.11 4.15 5.37
C GLY A 141 -22.58 4.41 3.95
N GLY A 142 -23.75 3.90 3.64
CA GLY A 142 -24.36 4.10 2.33
C GLY A 142 -25.83 3.82 2.35
N ALA A 143 -26.51 4.34 1.34
CA ALA A 143 -27.93 4.09 1.12
C ALA A 143 -28.24 3.98 -0.37
N ASN A 144 -29.19 3.12 -0.69
CA ASN A 144 -29.80 2.99 -2.01
C ASN A 144 -31.30 3.20 -1.88
N TYR A 145 -31.87 4.00 -2.76
CA TYR A 145 -33.30 4.22 -2.84
C TYR A 145 -33.83 3.87 -4.23
N ASN A 146 -34.73 2.91 -4.29
CA ASN A 146 -35.42 2.50 -5.51
C ASN A 146 -36.58 3.49 -5.79
N LEU A 147 -36.39 4.40 -6.74
CA LEU A 147 -37.42 5.35 -7.16
C LEU A 147 -38.65 4.62 -7.68
N ASN A 148 -38.43 3.59 -8.50
CA ASN A 148 -39.39 2.64 -9.00
C ASN A 148 -38.72 1.32 -9.43
N GLU A 149 -39.39 0.45 -10.16
CA GLU A 149 -38.86 -0.84 -10.63
C GLU A 149 -37.63 -0.73 -11.54
N TYR A 150 -37.44 0.42 -12.19
CA TYR A 150 -36.42 0.62 -13.20
C TYR A 150 -35.28 1.54 -12.74
N HIS A 151 -35.52 2.38 -11.76
CA HIS A 151 -34.62 3.49 -11.39
C HIS A 151 -34.24 3.41 -9.92
N ASN A 152 -32.95 3.52 -9.63
CA ASN A 152 -32.45 3.68 -8.27
C ASN A 152 -31.36 4.76 -8.22
N VAL A 153 -31.18 5.34 -7.04
CA VAL A 153 -30.07 6.23 -6.70
C VAL A 153 -29.38 5.70 -5.46
N PHE A 154 -28.07 5.87 -5.39
CA PHE A 154 -27.33 5.49 -4.20
C PHE A 154 -26.25 6.51 -3.85
N ALA A 155 -25.88 6.52 -2.58
CA ALA A 155 -24.75 7.28 -2.07
C ALA A 155 -23.96 6.42 -1.10
N ASN A 156 -22.63 6.51 -1.18
CA ASN A 156 -21.69 5.88 -0.24
C ASN A 156 -20.70 6.91 0.28
N VAL A 157 -20.33 6.78 1.55
CA VAL A 157 -19.27 7.57 2.16
C VAL A 157 -18.42 6.66 3.04
N GLY A 158 -17.12 6.88 3.05
CA GLY A 158 -16.21 6.11 3.88
C GLY A 158 -15.01 6.92 4.33
N TYR A 159 -14.54 6.63 5.53
CA TYR A 159 -13.27 7.10 6.05
C TYR A 159 -12.50 5.93 6.63
N ILE A 160 -11.25 5.78 6.20
CA ILE A 160 -10.36 4.69 6.57
C ILE A 160 -9.05 5.29 7.08
N SER A 161 -8.59 4.84 8.24
CA SER A 161 -7.24 5.05 8.73
C SER A 161 -6.58 3.69 8.87
N ARG A 162 -5.47 3.47 8.19
CA ARG A 162 -4.77 2.19 8.19
C ARG A 162 -3.29 2.35 8.50
N ALA A 163 -2.67 1.32 9.07
CA ALA A 163 -1.24 1.27 9.28
C ALA A 163 -0.47 1.52 7.97
N PRO A 164 0.68 2.22 8.02
CA PRO A 164 1.55 2.37 6.87
C PRO A 164 2.15 1.02 6.46
N PHE A 165 2.81 0.96 5.31
CA PHE A 165 3.52 -0.24 4.88
C PHE A 165 4.67 -0.58 5.84
N PHE A 166 5.05 -1.86 5.89
CA PHE A 166 6.16 -2.36 6.71
C PHE A 166 7.47 -1.65 6.36
N SER A 167 7.88 -1.69 5.09
CA SER A 167 9.11 -1.08 4.61
C SER A 167 8.85 0.29 3.99
N GLY A 168 9.61 1.30 4.39
CA GLY A 168 9.44 2.69 3.99
C GLY A 168 8.35 3.43 4.78
N GLY A 169 7.46 2.71 5.45
CA GLY A 169 6.42 3.23 6.32
C GLY A 169 6.79 3.06 7.79
N ALA A 170 6.55 1.89 8.37
CA ALA A 170 6.86 1.60 9.78
C ALA A 170 8.37 1.51 10.04
N PHE A 171 9.11 0.89 9.13
CA PHE A 171 10.56 0.85 9.12
C PHE A 171 11.12 1.73 8.01
N LEU A 172 12.31 2.30 8.24
CA LEU A 172 13.05 2.98 7.19
C LEU A 172 13.30 2.03 6.00
N GLN A 173 13.30 2.58 4.79
CA GLN A 173 13.53 1.83 3.55
C GLN A 173 14.98 1.34 3.45
N SER A 174 15.35 0.34 4.25
CA SER A 174 16.67 -0.24 4.26
C SER A 174 16.61 -1.75 4.46
N ALA A 175 17.40 -2.50 3.69
CA ALA A 175 17.58 -3.93 3.90
C ALA A 175 18.54 -4.23 5.07
N THR A 176 19.31 -3.25 5.51
CA THR A 176 20.43 -3.41 6.44
C THR A 176 20.16 -2.83 7.84
N SER A 177 18.95 -2.32 8.09
CA SER A 177 18.60 -1.66 9.34
C SER A 177 17.29 -2.14 9.92
N ASN A 178 17.29 -2.32 11.26
CA ASN A 178 16.09 -2.50 12.08
C ASN A 178 15.49 -1.16 12.55
N ALA A 179 16.00 -0.03 12.06
CA ALA A 179 15.55 1.29 12.48
C ALA A 179 14.09 1.52 12.06
N THR A 180 13.29 1.91 13.02
CA THR A 180 11.91 2.35 12.80
C THR A 180 11.89 3.75 12.19
N ASN A 181 10.82 4.05 11.46
CA ASN A 181 10.63 5.38 10.90
C ASN A 181 9.99 6.30 11.97
N PRO A 182 10.69 7.34 12.45
CA PRO A 182 10.15 8.23 13.49
C PRO A 182 8.95 9.07 13.00
N ASP A 183 8.81 9.25 11.69
CA ASP A 183 7.73 10.03 11.08
C ASP A 183 6.58 9.12 10.60
N ALA A 184 6.59 7.84 10.96
CA ALA A 184 5.56 6.88 10.53
C ALA A 184 4.18 7.27 11.03
N VAL A 185 3.25 7.43 10.11
CA VAL A 185 1.84 7.76 10.38
C VAL A 185 0.92 6.86 9.58
N ASN A 186 -0.33 6.74 10.07
CA ASN A 186 -1.36 6.04 9.33
C ASN A 186 -1.67 6.76 8.02
N GLU A 187 -1.83 5.98 6.95
CA GLU A 187 -2.48 6.47 5.73
C GLU A 187 -3.99 6.61 5.99
N LYS A 188 -4.58 7.70 5.47
CA LYS A 188 -6.02 7.97 5.61
C LYS A 188 -6.66 8.11 4.24
N ILE A 189 -7.90 7.65 4.14
CA ILE A 189 -8.66 7.68 2.89
C ILE A 189 -10.05 8.17 3.22
N PHE A 190 -10.45 9.27 2.61
CA PHE A 190 -11.84 9.70 2.54
C PHE A 190 -12.38 9.38 1.16
N SER A 191 -13.56 8.78 1.08
CA SER A 191 -14.22 8.48 -0.19
C SER A 191 -15.70 8.80 -0.13
N PHE A 192 -16.19 9.38 -1.20
CA PHE A 192 -17.61 9.66 -1.41
C PHE A 192 -17.99 9.28 -2.83
N GLU A 193 -19.17 8.66 -2.98
CA GLU A 193 -19.72 8.21 -4.27
C GLU A 193 -21.21 8.48 -4.33
N LEU A 194 -21.65 8.96 -5.49
CA LEU A 194 -23.06 9.07 -5.86
C LEU A 194 -23.29 8.28 -7.12
N GLY A 195 -24.38 7.52 -7.16
CA GLY A 195 -24.72 6.73 -8.33
C GLY A 195 -26.19 6.75 -8.69
N TYR A 196 -26.42 6.50 -9.95
CA TYR A 196 -27.74 6.32 -10.51
C TYR A 196 -27.76 5.06 -11.36
N GLY A 197 -28.72 4.18 -11.09
CA GLY A 197 -28.93 2.94 -11.83
C GLY A 197 -30.24 2.97 -12.60
N PHE A 198 -30.18 2.50 -13.84
CA PHE A 198 -31.35 2.20 -14.67
C PHE A 198 -31.33 0.73 -15.07
N ARG A 199 -32.46 0.03 -14.91
CA ARG A 199 -32.57 -1.38 -15.26
C ARG A 199 -33.91 -1.64 -15.94
N SER A 200 -33.87 -2.12 -17.18
CA SER A 200 -34.99 -2.64 -17.90
C SER A 200 -34.67 -4.00 -18.56
N PRO A 201 -35.63 -4.74 -19.11
CA PRO A 201 -35.32 -5.98 -19.83
C PRO A 201 -34.34 -5.84 -21.01
N TYR A 202 -34.30 -4.64 -21.60
CA TYR A 202 -33.52 -4.36 -22.82
C TYR A 202 -32.26 -3.51 -22.58
N PHE A 203 -32.21 -2.79 -21.45
CA PHE A 203 -31.14 -1.87 -21.17
C PHE A 203 -30.87 -1.75 -19.67
N THR A 204 -29.61 -1.88 -19.29
CA THR A 204 -29.14 -1.60 -17.92
C THR A 204 -28.00 -0.62 -18.02
N ALA A 205 -27.98 0.39 -17.17
CA ALA A 205 -26.88 1.35 -17.08
C ALA A 205 -26.67 1.79 -15.63
N ASN A 206 -25.41 2.05 -15.28
CA ASN A 206 -25.03 2.67 -14.02
C ASN A 206 -24.16 3.89 -14.34
N LEU A 207 -24.45 5.00 -13.70
CA LEU A 207 -23.69 6.22 -13.74
C LEU A 207 -23.18 6.53 -12.33
N ASN A 208 -21.88 6.65 -12.15
CA ASN A 208 -21.25 6.93 -10.87
C ASN A 208 -20.44 8.22 -10.96
N VAL A 209 -20.47 9.01 -9.90
CA VAL A 209 -19.58 10.14 -9.66
C VAL A 209 -18.88 9.88 -8.34
N TYR A 210 -17.56 9.95 -8.35
CA TYR A 210 -16.77 9.66 -7.15
C TYR A 210 -15.76 10.76 -6.84
N HIS A 211 -15.45 10.87 -5.55
CA HIS A 211 -14.34 11.66 -5.03
C HIS A 211 -13.65 10.88 -3.92
N THR A 212 -12.36 10.61 -4.09
CA THR A 212 -11.52 9.94 -3.09
C THR A 212 -10.29 10.78 -2.82
N GLN A 213 -10.03 11.04 -1.56
CA GLN A 213 -8.84 11.75 -1.11
C GLN A 213 -7.98 10.83 -0.24
N TRP A 214 -6.74 10.71 -0.62
CA TRP A 214 -5.69 10.02 0.12
C TRP A 214 -4.87 11.02 0.88
N PHE A 215 -4.57 10.73 2.14
CA PHE A 215 -3.74 11.53 3.01
C PHE A 215 -2.61 10.68 3.57
N ASP A 216 -1.47 11.31 3.81
CA ASP A 216 -0.34 10.74 4.52
C ASP A 216 0.18 9.41 3.91
N LYS A 217 0.09 9.27 2.57
CA LYS A 217 0.74 8.12 1.94
C LYS A 217 2.24 8.20 2.15
N THR A 218 2.82 7.04 2.41
CA THR A 218 4.27 6.90 2.49
C THR A 218 4.87 6.68 1.11
N ASN A 219 5.94 7.38 0.80
CA ASN A 219 6.80 7.12 -0.34
C ASN A 219 8.25 7.02 0.11
N ALA A 220 9.02 6.15 -0.51
CA ALA A 220 10.44 6.01 -0.24
C ALA A 220 11.23 5.95 -1.54
N ALA A 221 12.35 6.64 -1.55
CA ALA A 221 13.30 6.64 -2.66
C ALA A 221 14.71 6.39 -2.13
N SER A 222 15.66 6.15 -3.01
CA SER A 222 17.07 6.04 -2.64
C SER A 222 17.96 6.60 -3.73
N VAL A 223 19.07 7.18 -3.31
CA VAL A 223 20.12 7.70 -4.16
C VAL A 223 21.46 7.10 -3.74
N ASN A 224 22.34 6.86 -4.70
CA ASN A 224 23.71 6.45 -4.39
C ASN A 224 24.50 7.65 -3.88
N ILE A 225 25.30 7.43 -2.85
CA ILE A 225 26.31 8.37 -2.39
C ILE A 225 27.62 7.95 -3.04
N GLU A 226 28.22 8.86 -3.80
CA GLU A 226 29.46 8.62 -4.54
C GLU A 226 30.62 9.39 -3.91
N ASP A 227 31.84 8.84 -4.03
CA ASP A 227 33.07 9.53 -3.71
C ASP A 227 33.47 10.51 -4.83
N GLU A 228 34.61 11.23 -4.64
CA GLU A 228 35.12 12.18 -5.62
C GLU A 228 35.55 11.53 -6.96
N LYS A 229 35.64 10.21 -7.00
CA LYS A 229 35.99 9.43 -8.19
C LYS A 229 34.77 8.81 -8.88
N GLY A 230 33.56 9.05 -8.35
CA GLY A 230 32.32 8.47 -8.87
C GLY A 230 32.07 7.03 -8.41
N ASN A 231 32.82 6.52 -7.43
CA ASN A 231 32.53 5.20 -6.87
C ASN A 231 31.41 5.30 -5.85
N GLN A 232 30.44 4.37 -5.90
CA GLN A 232 29.42 4.29 -4.89
C GLN A 232 30.01 3.87 -3.54
N VAL A 233 29.96 4.76 -2.55
CA VAL A 233 30.48 4.53 -1.19
C VAL A 233 29.36 4.24 -0.20
N ASP A 234 28.14 4.68 -0.49
CA ASP A 234 26.96 4.39 0.32
C ASP A 234 25.67 4.57 -0.48
N ARG A 235 24.53 4.38 0.19
CA ARG A 235 23.20 4.62 -0.33
C ARG A 235 22.40 5.42 0.68
N ALA A 236 21.96 6.60 0.28
CA ALA A 236 21.01 7.36 1.06
C ALA A 236 19.57 6.91 0.71
N THR A 237 18.76 6.74 1.72
CA THR A 237 17.34 6.45 1.61
C THR A 237 16.55 7.67 2.05
N ILE A 238 15.52 8.01 1.29
CA ILE A 238 14.59 9.10 1.61
C ILE A 238 13.26 8.44 1.95
N ASN A 239 12.76 8.70 3.15
CA ASN A 239 11.41 8.30 3.56
C ASN A 239 10.56 9.57 3.64
N MET A 240 9.47 9.60 2.87
CA MET A 240 8.56 10.73 2.79
C MET A 240 7.19 10.34 3.33
N GLN A 241 6.65 11.15 4.20
CA GLN A 241 5.29 11.09 4.69
C GLN A 241 4.50 12.28 4.14
N GLY A 242 3.16 12.24 4.25
CA GLY A 242 2.31 13.34 3.81
C GLY A 242 2.19 13.45 2.29
N VAL A 243 2.33 12.34 1.57
CA VAL A 243 2.04 12.31 0.13
C VAL A 243 0.54 12.16 -0.07
N ASP A 244 -0.13 13.27 -0.41
CA ASP A 244 -1.57 13.31 -0.59
C ASP A 244 -1.95 13.22 -2.07
N ALA A 245 -3.13 12.65 -2.34
CA ALA A 245 -3.66 12.57 -3.70
C ALA A 245 -5.18 12.69 -3.72
N THR A 246 -5.71 13.35 -4.73
CA THR A 246 -7.14 13.43 -5.00
C THR A 246 -7.47 12.67 -6.27
N HIS A 247 -8.44 11.77 -6.18
CA HIS A 247 -8.99 11.01 -7.29
C HIS A 247 -10.47 11.31 -7.40
N GLN A 248 -10.89 11.87 -8.52
CA GLN A 248 -12.29 12.16 -8.77
C GLN A 248 -12.63 11.86 -10.23
N GLY A 249 -13.87 11.51 -10.49
CA GLY A 249 -14.26 11.18 -11.84
C GLY A 249 -15.72 10.80 -11.99
N ILE A 250 -16.04 10.44 -13.22
CA ILE A 250 -17.36 9.97 -13.64
C ILE A 250 -17.16 8.66 -14.39
N GLU A 251 -18.00 7.68 -14.06
CA GLU A 251 -17.99 6.35 -14.68
C GLU A 251 -19.39 6.00 -15.16
N LEU A 252 -19.48 5.48 -16.37
CA LEU A 252 -20.71 4.95 -16.97
C LEU A 252 -20.44 3.55 -17.45
N ASP A 253 -21.27 2.60 -17.05
CA ASP A 253 -21.34 1.28 -17.66
C ASP A 253 -22.75 1.00 -18.16
N PHE A 254 -22.87 0.23 -19.23
CA PHE A 254 -24.16 -0.18 -19.73
C PHE A 254 -24.13 -1.54 -20.44
N VAL A 255 -25.29 -2.19 -20.43
CA VAL A 255 -25.56 -3.36 -21.25
C VAL A 255 -26.88 -3.14 -21.98
N ALA A 256 -26.86 -3.21 -23.32
CA ALA A 256 -28.03 -3.14 -24.17
C ALA A 256 -28.31 -4.49 -24.83
N ARG A 257 -29.58 -4.89 -24.86
CA ARG A 257 -30.09 -6.12 -25.50
C ARG A 257 -31.18 -5.75 -26.50
N PRO A 258 -30.81 -5.08 -27.60
CA PRO A 258 -31.82 -4.60 -28.57
C PRO A 258 -32.56 -5.77 -29.24
N PHE A 259 -31.91 -6.92 -29.32
CA PHE A 259 -32.47 -8.14 -29.87
C PHE A 259 -32.11 -9.35 -28.99
N ARG A 260 -32.89 -10.44 -29.03
CA ARG A 260 -32.61 -11.66 -28.26
C ARG A 260 -31.25 -12.32 -28.59
N TRP A 261 -30.72 -12.00 -29.76
CA TRP A 261 -29.45 -12.56 -30.26
C TRP A 261 -28.25 -11.63 -30.10
N LEU A 262 -28.46 -10.37 -29.68
CA LEU A 262 -27.40 -9.36 -29.61
C LEU A 262 -27.31 -8.73 -28.21
N ASP A 263 -26.19 -8.89 -27.57
CA ASP A 263 -25.80 -8.16 -26.35
C ASP A 263 -24.71 -7.13 -26.72
N ILE A 264 -24.88 -5.89 -26.32
CA ILE A 264 -23.91 -4.80 -26.47
C ILE A 264 -23.56 -4.30 -25.07
N ASN A 265 -22.30 -4.21 -24.75
CA ASN A 265 -21.81 -3.67 -23.47
C ASN A 265 -20.83 -2.54 -23.72
N GLY A 266 -20.82 -1.56 -22.85
CA GLY A 266 -19.88 -0.46 -22.92
C GLY A 266 -19.56 0.09 -21.54
N MET A 267 -18.38 0.68 -21.45
CA MET A 267 -17.90 1.39 -20.29
C MET A 267 -17.18 2.65 -20.73
N PHE A 268 -17.37 3.72 -19.97
CA PHE A 268 -16.65 4.97 -20.14
C PHE A 268 -16.31 5.52 -18.77
N SER A 269 -15.04 5.87 -18.56
CA SER A 269 -14.54 6.48 -17.34
C SER A 269 -13.68 7.69 -17.67
N ILE A 270 -13.95 8.79 -17.01
CA ILE A 270 -13.13 10.00 -17.02
C ILE A 270 -12.71 10.32 -15.60
N GLY A 271 -11.41 10.30 -15.33
CA GLY A 271 -10.80 10.64 -14.06
C GLY A 271 -9.99 11.93 -14.15
N ASN A 272 -9.86 12.60 -13.02
CA ASN A 272 -8.88 13.65 -12.77
C ASN A 272 -8.18 13.30 -11.45
N TRP A 273 -7.03 12.64 -11.57
CA TRP A 273 -6.25 12.14 -10.45
C TRP A 273 -4.97 12.94 -10.34
N ARG A 274 -4.80 13.62 -9.21
CA ARG A 274 -3.67 14.50 -8.96
C ARG A 274 -3.11 14.30 -7.57
N TRP A 275 -1.80 14.43 -7.47
CA TRP A 275 -1.15 14.68 -6.20
C TRP A 275 -1.58 16.06 -5.69
N SER A 276 -1.69 16.20 -4.38
CA SER A 276 -2.24 17.41 -3.75
C SER A 276 -1.43 17.86 -2.52
N SER A 277 -0.12 17.56 -2.51
CA SER A 277 0.77 17.97 -1.42
C SER A 277 2.20 18.20 -1.92
N THR A 278 2.99 18.86 -1.08
CA THR A 278 4.45 19.02 -1.22
C THR A 278 5.13 18.33 -0.01
N PRO A 279 5.21 16.98 -0.01
CA PRO A 279 5.75 16.24 1.12
C PRO A 279 7.22 16.52 1.32
N LYS A 280 7.66 16.39 2.57
CA LYS A 280 9.05 16.50 2.98
C LYS A 280 9.58 15.13 3.37
N GLY A 281 10.73 14.75 2.83
CA GLY A 281 11.43 13.54 3.17
C GLY A 281 12.80 13.83 3.79
N TYR A 282 13.24 12.94 4.68
CA TYR A 282 14.52 13.02 5.34
C TYR A 282 15.46 11.92 4.86
N PHE A 283 16.77 12.23 4.84
CA PHE A 283 17.79 11.30 4.35
C PHE A 283 18.36 10.46 5.48
N TYR A 284 18.49 9.17 5.23
CA TYR A 284 19.11 8.19 6.11
C TYR A 284 20.14 7.38 5.31
N ASN A 285 21.22 6.94 5.96
CA ASN A 285 22.18 6.03 5.35
C ASN A 285 21.65 4.57 5.32
N SER A 286 22.44 3.65 4.77
CA SER A 286 22.09 2.24 4.67
C SER A 286 21.86 1.55 6.02
N LEU A 287 22.37 2.09 7.12
CA LEU A 287 22.17 1.61 8.49
C LEU A 287 21.01 2.29 9.21
N GLY A 288 20.26 3.17 8.54
CA GLY A 288 19.13 3.90 9.13
C GLY A 288 19.56 5.07 10.02
N GLN A 289 20.79 5.58 9.88
CA GLN A 289 21.25 6.74 10.61
C GLN A 289 20.92 8.02 9.82
N PRO A 290 20.47 9.10 10.49
CA PRO A 290 20.15 10.35 9.83
C PRO A 290 21.40 10.98 9.20
N LEU A 291 21.20 11.62 8.06
CA LEU A 291 22.27 12.31 7.33
C LEU A 291 22.05 13.82 7.37
N ALA A 292 23.14 14.56 7.53
CA ALA A 292 23.23 16.00 7.25
C ALA A 292 23.88 16.23 5.88
N TYR A 293 23.73 17.43 5.32
CA TYR A 293 24.39 17.81 4.08
C TYR A 293 25.28 19.03 4.32
N GLU A 294 26.60 18.80 4.34
CA GLU A 294 27.58 19.81 4.64
C GLU A 294 28.66 19.86 3.55
N ASN A 295 29.03 21.06 3.12
CA ASN A 295 30.08 21.29 2.13
C ASN A 295 29.95 20.41 0.85
N GLY A 296 28.70 20.17 0.40
CA GLY A 296 28.46 19.36 -0.79
C GLY A 296 28.49 17.85 -0.57
N LYS A 297 28.57 17.38 0.67
CA LYS A 297 28.64 15.94 1.01
C LYS A 297 27.64 15.56 2.09
N PHE A 298 27.18 14.30 2.05
CA PHE A 298 26.41 13.72 3.15
C PHE A 298 27.36 13.30 4.29
N VAL A 299 27.00 13.71 5.50
CA VAL A 299 27.66 13.34 6.76
C VAL A 299 26.62 12.83 7.76
N GLU A 300 27.02 12.11 8.81
CA GLU A 300 26.08 11.71 9.86
C GLU A 300 25.55 12.94 10.61
N ALA A 301 24.22 13.04 10.76
CA ALA A 301 23.59 14.09 11.54
C ALA A 301 23.72 13.82 13.04
N THR A 302 23.67 14.86 13.87
CA THR A 302 23.83 14.75 15.33
C THR A 302 22.62 14.14 16.04
N GLY A 303 21.47 14.02 15.35
CA GLY A 303 20.26 13.40 15.88
C GLY A 303 19.15 13.32 14.82
N ILE A 304 18.18 12.43 15.07
CA ILE A 304 17.10 12.13 14.11
C ILE A 304 16.28 13.38 13.73
N MET A 305 16.05 14.28 14.67
CA MET A 305 15.28 15.52 14.48
C MET A 305 16.17 16.76 14.59
N ALA A 306 17.50 16.62 14.42
CA ALA A 306 18.43 17.72 14.49
C ALA A 306 18.16 18.74 13.37
N PRO A 307 18.42 20.04 13.61
CA PRO A 307 18.27 21.07 12.56
C PRO A 307 19.15 20.83 11.32
N ASP A 308 20.23 20.09 11.49
CA ASP A 308 21.16 19.69 10.43
C ASP A 308 20.70 18.48 9.61
N HIS A 309 19.59 17.81 9.98
CA HIS A 309 19.09 16.65 9.24
C HIS A 309 18.70 17.04 7.80
N ALA A 310 19.41 16.47 6.85
CA ALA A 310 19.18 16.72 5.43
C ALA A 310 17.79 16.27 5.00
N SER A 311 17.12 17.11 4.25
CA SER A 311 15.77 16.85 3.77
C SER A 311 15.55 17.36 2.35
N VAL A 312 14.54 16.82 1.70
CA VAL A 312 14.06 17.26 0.39
C VAL A 312 12.55 17.46 0.46
N ALA A 313 12.07 18.56 -0.12
CA ALA A 313 10.67 18.76 -0.39
C ALA A 313 10.40 18.39 -1.87
N LEU A 314 9.37 17.60 -2.11
CA LEU A 314 8.98 17.18 -3.44
C LEU A 314 7.67 17.89 -3.81
N ASP A 315 7.75 18.88 -4.68
CA ASP A 315 6.56 19.61 -5.15
C ASP A 315 5.77 18.74 -6.12
N LEU A 316 4.74 18.08 -5.59
CA LEU A 316 3.84 17.23 -6.34
C LEU A 316 2.48 17.88 -6.59
N ASP A 317 2.19 19.03 -5.98
CA ASP A 317 0.86 19.64 -6.06
C ASP A 317 0.42 19.89 -7.51
N GLY A 318 -0.77 19.40 -7.84
CA GLY A 318 -1.33 19.47 -9.18
C GLY A 318 -0.75 18.50 -10.22
N VAL A 319 0.33 17.76 -9.91
CA VAL A 319 0.90 16.76 -10.82
C VAL A 319 -0.05 15.58 -10.97
N ARG A 320 -0.23 15.08 -12.19
CA ARG A 320 -1.09 13.91 -12.46
C ARG A 320 -0.51 12.66 -11.79
N VAL A 321 -1.38 11.89 -11.13
CA VAL A 321 -1.03 10.56 -10.64
C VAL A 321 -0.85 9.64 -11.86
N GLY A 322 0.33 9.05 -11.98
CA GLY A 322 0.69 8.14 -13.07
C GLY A 322 0.31 6.68 -12.79
N GLY A 323 0.72 5.80 -13.69
CA GLY A 323 0.58 4.35 -13.56
C GLY A 323 -0.72 3.77 -14.14
N SER A 324 -1.77 4.59 -14.31
CA SER A 324 -3.05 4.16 -14.93
C SER A 324 -3.60 5.25 -15.82
N ALA A 325 -4.30 4.86 -16.90
CA ALA A 325 -5.02 5.79 -17.74
C ALA A 325 -6.18 6.43 -16.95
N GLN A 326 -6.28 7.75 -17.02
CA GLN A 326 -7.34 8.50 -16.34
C GLN A 326 -8.62 8.64 -17.17
N THR A 327 -8.54 8.33 -18.46
CA THR A 327 -9.68 8.23 -19.34
C THR A 327 -9.63 6.88 -20.01
N THR A 328 -10.68 6.10 -19.87
CA THR A 328 -10.80 4.78 -20.47
C THR A 328 -12.19 4.60 -21.07
N ALA A 329 -12.29 3.89 -22.17
CA ALA A 329 -13.56 3.50 -22.75
C ALA A 329 -13.48 2.07 -23.29
N SER A 330 -14.59 1.35 -23.22
CA SER A 330 -14.71 0.06 -23.91
C SER A 330 -16.07 -0.07 -24.56
N LEU A 331 -16.10 -0.77 -25.67
CA LEU A 331 -17.32 -1.14 -26.37
C LEU A 331 -17.19 -2.59 -26.85
N GLY A 332 -18.11 -3.43 -26.44
CA GLY A 332 -18.20 -4.81 -26.81
C GLY A 332 -19.54 -5.17 -27.41
N ALA A 333 -19.58 -6.18 -28.28
CA ALA A 333 -20.80 -6.75 -28.80
C ALA A 333 -20.65 -8.28 -28.90
N THR A 334 -21.70 -9.00 -28.48
CA THR A 334 -21.79 -10.46 -28.58
C THR A 334 -23.05 -10.87 -29.32
N ALA A 335 -22.88 -11.52 -30.46
CA ALA A 335 -23.97 -12.09 -31.25
C ALA A 335 -24.14 -13.59 -30.99
N LYS A 336 -25.34 -14.01 -30.62
CA LYS A 336 -25.75 -15.42 -30.46
C LYS A 336 -26.25 -15.93 -31.80
N ILE A 337 -25.37 -16.44 -32.63
CA ILE A 337 -25.70 -16.87 -34.01
C ILE A 337 -26.57 -18.15 -34.00
N SER A 338 -26.29 -19.03 -33.04
CA SER A 338 -27.09 -20.27 -32.84
C SER A 338 -27.02 -20.71 -31.37
N LYS A 339 -27.66 -21.83 -31.03
CA LYS A 339 -27.54 -22.41 -29.68
C LYS A 339 -26.11 -22.82 -29.33
N ALA A 340 -25.29 -23.13 -30.32
CA ALA A 340 -23.92 -23.62 -30.16
C ALA A 340 -22.84 -22.58 -30.50
N LEU A 341 -23.16 -21.46 -31.18
CA LEU A 341 -22.21 -20.49 -31.66
C LEU A 341 -22.51 -19.10 -31.18
N ARG A 342 -21.51 -18.48 -30.51
CA ARG A 342 -21.50 -17.05 -30.16
C ARG A 342 -20.25 -16.41 -30.76
N VAL A 343 -20.38 -15.22 -31.26
CA VAL A 343 -19.27 -14.40 -31.79
C VAL A 343 -19.27 -13.08 -31.03
N GLY A 344 -18.11 -12.71 -30.50
CA GLY A 344 -17.93 -11.46 -29.72
C GLY A 344 -16.80 -10.62 -30.29
N PHE A 345 -16.91 -9.33 -30.07
CA PHE A 345 -15.92 -8.31 -30.36
C PHE A 345 -15.86 -7.34 -29.18
N ASP A 346 -14.66 -7.01 -28.73
CA ASP A 346 -14.42 -6.01 -27.69
C ASP A 346 -13.29 -5.07 -28.14
N CYS A 347 -13.51 -3.75 -27.94
CA CYS A 347 -12.54 -2.69 -28.21
C CYS A 347 -12.35 -1.87 -26.94
N VAL A 348 -11.09 -1.61 -26.57
CA VAL A 348 -10.73 -0.86 -25.37
C VAL A 348 -9.83 0.30 -25.77
N PHE A 349 -10.08 1.47 -25.19
CA PHE A 349 -9.32 2.71 -25.37
C PHE A 349 -8.79 3.19 -24.04
N TYR A 350 -7.54 3.70 -24.05
CA TYR A 350 -6.83 4.24 -22.89
C TYR A 350 -6.34 5.65 -23.15
#